data_fdc64e67d1bfb5166db0e879d9c638a8
#
_entry.id   fdc64e67d1bfb5166db0e879d9c638a8
#
_cell.length_a   1.000
_cell.length_b   1.000
_cell.length_c   1.000
_cell.angle_alpha   90.00
_cell.angle_beta   90.00
_cell.angle_gamma   90.00
#
_symmetry.space_group_name_H-M   'P 1'
#
loop_
_entity.id
_entity.type
_entity.pdbx_description
1 polymer ?
#
loop_
_entity_poly.entity_id
_entity_poly.type
_entity_poly.pdbx_seq_one_letter_code
_entity_poly.pdbx_strand_id
1 'polypeptide(L)'
;MPTLIFDCDGVLADTERYGHLPAFNATFEEFGLPSRWDEEEYAERLQVGGGKERMATLFRDPGFVEAAGIPDDEKERSDLLLKWHRAKTAHFKRMVTDGELPPRPGIARLIPEALDAGWTVTVASTSAEESVRAVLQNAVGRVVADRVPLFAGDIVTAKKPDPAIYTLALDVLGADPADTLVIEDSRNGLLSAVGAGLPCLITVNGYTRGESFDRAVLVVSELGDPDRPPIEVLANRGAARPGDYVTLGDLQECIRSGGGRPSGSKTGTGQERDHTTEGDLR
;
A
#
# COMPACT_ATOMS: atom_id res chain seq x y z
N MET A 1 17.23 -14.68 5.86
CA MET A 1 16.36 -14.36 7.03
C MET A 1 15.15 -13.62 6.48
N PRO A 2 13.93 -14.09 6.77
CA PRO A 2 12.75 -13.48 6.16
C PRO A 2 12.59 -12.00 6.50
N THR A 3 12.13 -11.24 5.53
CA THR A 3 11.86 -9.80 5.66
C THR A 3 10.42 -9.51 5.26
N LEU A 4 9.71 -8.75 6.09
CA LEU A 4 8.38 -8.22 5.78
C LEU A 4 8.46 -6.71 5.59
N ILE A 5 7.94 -6.23 4.48
CA ILE A 5 7.80 -4.80 4.20
C ILE A 5 6.31 -4.48 4.12
N PHE A 6 5.81 -3.73 5.09
CA PHE A 6 4.42 -3.28 5.11
C PHE A 6 4.30 -1.92 4.42
N ASP A 7 3.25 -1.71 3.64
CA ASP A 7 2.77 -0.35 3.41
C ASP A 7 2.10 0.19 4.68
N CYS A 8 1.81 1.48 4.72
CA CYS A 8 1.15 2.14 5.85
C CYS A 8 -0.34 2.32 5.60
N ASP A 9 -0.67 3.09 4.55
CA ASP A 9 -2.04 3.54 4.27
C ASP A 9 -2.86 2.41 3.69
N GLY A 10 -3.94 2.03 4.34
CA GLY A 10 -4.76 0.88 3.94
C GLY A 10 -4.20 -0.49 4.35
N VAL A 11 -2.99 -0.56 4.93
CA VAL A 11 -2.37 -1.79 5.45
C VAL A 11 -2.24 -1.78 6.97
N LEU A 12 -1.49 -0.84 7.55
CA LEU A 12 -1.38 -0.73 9.01
C LEU A 12 -2.68 -0.24 9.64
N ALA A 13 -3.33 0.72 9.00
CA ALA A 13 -4.64 1.26 9.35
C ALA A 13 -5.40 1.63 8.08
N ASP A 14 -6.72 1.63 8.13
CA ASP A 14 -7.56 2.16 7.04
C ASP A 14 -7.59 3.69 7.14
N THR A 15 -6.47 4.30 6.73
CA THR A 15 -6.23 5.74 6.87
C THR A 15 -7.13 6.58 5.98
N GLU A 16 -7.60 6.03 4.85
CA GLU A 16 -8.55 6.76 3.99
C GLU A 16 -9.91 6.89 4.68
N ARG A 17 -10.43 5.81 5.25
CA ARG A 17 -11.75 5.77 5.88
C ARG A 17 -11.79 6.49 7.23
N TYR A 18 -10.83 6.18 8.11
CA TYR A 18 -10.83 6.67 9.50
C TYR A 18 -9.98 7.92 9.73
N GLY A 19 -9.19 8.32 8.75
CA GLY A 19 -8.29 9.45 8.85
C GLY A 19 -8.55 10.53 7.81
N HIS A 20 -8.33 10.23 6.54
CA HIS A 20 -8.37 11.23 5.47
C HIS A 20 -9.78 11.76 5.21
N LEU A 21 -10.78 10.90 5.05
CA LEU A 21 -12.16 11.32 4.84
C LEU A 21 -12.69 12.18 6.01
N PRO A 22 -12.56 11.77 7.28
CA PRO A 22 -12.95 12.61 8.42
C PRO A 22 -12.19 13.93 8.47
N ALA A 23 -10.89 13.95 8.12
CA ALA A 23 -10.10 15.17 8.11
C ALA A 23 -10.55 16.17 7.03
N PHE A 24 -10.97 15.69 5.85
CA PHE A 24 -11.61 16.55 4.84
C PHE A 24 -12.90 17.16 5.39
N ASN A 25 -13.79 16.35 5.93
CA ASN A 25 -15.06 16.80 6.47
C ASN A 25 -14.90 17.78 7.63
N ALA A 26 -13.94 17.53 8.55
CA ALA A 26 -13.60 18.48 9.62
C ALA A 26 -13.10 19.83 9.06
N THR A 27 -12.35 19.79 7.95
CA THR A 27 -11.90 21.01 7.28
C THR A 27 -13.06 21.76 6.64
N PHE A 28 -13.99 21.06 5.99
CA PHE A 28 -15.16 21.69 5.40
C PHE A 28 -16.01 22.37 6.48
N GLU A 29 -16.19 21.73 7.62
CA GLU A 29 -16.89 22.30 8.76
C GLU A 29 -16.16 23.52 9.35
N GLU A 30 -14.83 23.43 9.58
CA GLU A 30 -14.01 24.53 10.11
C GLU A 30 -14.09 25.81 9.26
N PHE A 31 -14.13 25.66 7.94
CA PHE A 31 -14.21 26.79 7.02
C PHE A 31 -15.62 27.14 6.56
N GLY A 32 -16.66 26.48 7.09
CA GLY A 32 -18.05 26.71 6.71
C GLY A 32 -18.32 26.42 5.23
N LEU A 33 -17.61 25.47 4.64
CA LEU A 33 -17.76 25.11 3.23
C LEU A 33 -19.03 24.26 3.04
N PRO A 34 -19.83 24.51 2.00
CA PRO A 34 -21.05 23.76 1.72
C PRO A 34 -20.74 22.40 1.07
N SER A 35 -19.94 21.60 1.72
CA SER A 35 -19.52 20.27 1.26
C SER A 35 -19.34 19.32 2.44
N ARG A 36 -19.74 18.07 2.23
CA ARG A 36 -19.48 16.95 3.13
C ARG A 36 -19.45 15.68 2.28
N TRP A 37 -18.33 14.99 2.30
CA TRP A 37 -18.17 13.73 1.57
C TRP A 37 -18.58 12.54 2.46
N ASP A 38 -19.36 11.64 1.92
CA ASP A 38 -19.54 10.29 2.47
C ASP A 38 -18.53 9.31 1.87
N GLU A 39 -18.62 8.04 2.24
CA GLU A 39 -17.67 7.00 1.78
C GLU A 39 -17.78 6.77 0.26
N GLU A 40 -18.98 6.84 -0.32
CA GLU A 40 -19.21 6.61 -1.75
C GLU A 40 -18.65 7.76 -2.59
N GLU A 41 -19.01 9.00 -2.24
CA GLU A 41 -18.45 10.18 -2.90
C GLU A 41 -16.93 10.26 -2.74
N TYR A 42 -16.42 9.92 -1.56
CA TYR A 42 -14.98 9.90 -1.31
C TYR A 42 -14.24 8.85 -2.15
N ALA A 43 -14.82 7.67 -2.37
CA ALA A 43 -14.27 6.64 -3.25
C ALA A 43 -14.07 7.14 -4.68
N GLU A 44 -15.02 7.92 -5.21
CA GLU A 44 -14.86 8.56 -6.52
C GLU A 44 -13.73 9.60 -6.51
N ARG A 45 -13.62 10.38 -5.43
CA ARG A 45 -12.57 11.39 -5.26
C ARG A 45 -11.17 10.79 -5.13
N LEU A 46 -11.03 9.54 -4.67
CA LEU A 46 -9.75 8.82 -4.57
C LEU A 46 -9.07 8.59 -5.92
N GLN A 47 -9.79 8.63 -7.02
CA GLN A 47 -9.21 8.58 -8.37
C GLN A 47 -8.33 9.80 -8.68
N VAL A 48 -8.51 10.91 -7.93
CA VAL A 48 -7.65 12.09 -8.01
C VAL A 48 -6.53 11.95 -6.98
N GLY A 49 -5.32 11.70 -7.45
CA GLY A 49 -4.14 11.60 -6.60
C GLY A 49 -3.80 12.93 -5.92
N GLY A 50 -3.48 12.85 -4.61
CA GLY A 50 -3.12 14.02 -3.81
C GLY A 50 -4.30 14.73 -3.14
N GLY A 51 -4.14 15.02 -1.84
CA GLY A 51 -5.23 15.63 -1.05
C GLY A 51 -5.58 17.05 -1.49
N LYS A 52 -4.60 17.82 -1.93
CA LYS A 52 -4.81 19.18 -2.46
C LYS A 52 -5.56 19.14 -3.79
N GLU A 53 -5.16 18.28 -4.68
CA GLU A 53 -5.76 18.07 -6.01
C GLU A 53 -7.19 17.55 -5.88
N ARG A 54 -7.43 16.68 -4.90
CA ARG A 54 -8.76 16.17 -4.55
C ARG A 54 -9.67 17.29 -4.07
N MET A 55 -9.20 18.18 -3.18
CA MET A 55 -9.94 19.39 -2.78
C MET A 55 -10.21 20.33 -3.95
N ALA A 56 -9.27 20.50 -4.87
CA ALA A 56 -9.42 21.37 -6.03
C ALA A 56 -10.57 20.92 -6.95
N THR A 57 -11.03 19.67 -6.88
CA THR A 57 -12.20 19.22 -7.65
C THR A 57 -13.48 19.95 -7.27
N LEU A 58 -13.58 20.48 -6.04
CA LEU A 58 -14.72 21.29 -5.60
C LEU A 58 -14.89 22.56 -6.44
N PHE A 59 -13.81 23.13 -6.96
CA PHE A 59 -13.87 24.32 -7.82
C PHE A 59 -14.46 24.06 -9.22
N ARG A 60 -14.73 22.81 -9.56
CA ARG A 60 -15.43 22.43 -10.81
C ARG A 60 -16.94 22.44 -10.67
N ASP A 61 -17.45 22.52 -9.45
CA ASP A 61 -18.87 22.63 -9.16
C ASP A 61 -19.28 24.11 -9.04
N PRO A 62 -20.04 24.66 -10.00
CA PRO A 62 -20.49 26.06 -9.95
C PRO A 62 -21.34 26.39 -8.71
N GLY A 63 -22.15 25.42 -8.25
CA GLY A 63 -22.98 25.60 -7.05
C GLY A 63 -22.14 25.74 -5.79
N PHE A 64 -21.07 24.92 -5.66
CA PHE A 64 -20.10 25.06 -4.58
C PHE A 64 -19.36 26.40 -4.66
N VAL A 65 -18.88 26.78 -5.85
CA VAL A 65 -18.14 28.05 -6.07
C VAL A 65 -18.97 29.24 -5.63
N GLU A 66 -20.24 29.28 -6.02
CA GLU A 66 -21.18 30.36 -5.65
C GLU A 66 -21.47 30.36 -4.14
N ALA A 67 -21.84 29.21 -3.58
CA ALA A 67 -22.25 29.11 -2.18
C ALA A 67 -21.06 29.30 -1.19
N ALA A 68 -19.86 28.92 -1.58
CA ALA A 68 -18.65 29.15 -0.78
C ALA A 68 -18.00 30.50 -1.01
N GLY A 69 -18.51 31.32 -1.96
CA GLY A 69 -17.94 32.63 -2.29
C GLY A 69 -16.49 32.53 -2.80
N ILE A 70 -16.22 31.55 -3.65
CA ILE A 70 -14.86 31.32 -4.17
C ILE A 70 -14.49 32.43 -5.17
N PRO A 71 -13.35 33.10 -5.00
CA PRO A 71 -12.92 34.18 -5.90
C PRO A 71 -12.64 33.65 -7.31
N ASP A 72 -12.73 34.54 -8.31
CA ASP A 72 -12.39 34.21 -9.71
C ASP A 72 -10.88 34.22 -9.95
N ASP A 73 -10.10 34.94 -9.14
CA ASP A 73 -8.66 35.04 -9.26
C ASP A 73 -7.97 33.70 -8.95
N GLU A 74 -7.13 33.24 -9.86
CA GLU A 74 -6.46 31.93 -9.76
C GLU A 74 -5.49 31.87 -8.58
N LYS A 75 -4.82 32.98 -8.26
CA LYS A 75 -3.89 33.05 -7.13
C LYS A 75 -4.67 32.96 -5.81
N GLU A 76 -5.77 33.69 -5.68
CA GLU A 76 -6.61 33.63 -4.48
C GLU A 76 -7.19 32.22 -4.28
N ARG A 77 -7.63 31.54 -5.36
CA ARG A 77 -8.06 30.13 -5.33
C ARG A 77 -6.94 29.21 -4.84
N SER A 78 -5.73 29.41 -5.36
CA SER A 78 -4.56 28.63 -4.94
C SER A 78 -4.23 28.85 -3.47
N ASP A 79 -4.27 30.08 -2.98
CA ASP A 79 -4.00 30.42 -1.58
C ASP A 79 -5.07 29.82 -0.65
N LEU A 80 -6.36 29.87 -1.02
CA LEU A 80 -7.45 29.21 -0.29
C LEU A 80 -7.23 27.69 -0.21
N LEU A 81 -6.92 27.06 -1.34
CA LEU A 81 -6.68 25.63 -1.42
C LEU A 81 -5.51 25.19 -0.54
N LEU A 82 -4.42 25.94 -0.53
CA LEU A 82 -3.28 25.70 0.36
C LEU A 82 -3.66 25.83 1.83
N LYS A 83 -4.47 26.82 2.17
CA LYS A 83 -4.97 27.02 3.53
C LYS A 83 -5.83 25.84 3.99
N TRP A 84 -6.78 25.40 3.18
CA TRP A 84 -7.63 24.24 3.49
C TRP A 84 -6.83 22.94 3.59
N HIS A 85 -5.89 22.72 2.66
CA HIS A 85 -5.05 21.52 2.69
C HIS A 85 -4.16 21.47 3.94
N ARG A 86 -3.66 22.61 4.43
CA ARG A 86 -2.91 22.69 5.69
C ARG A 86 -3.80 22.32 6.89
N ALA A 87 -5.01 22.84 6.95
CA ALA A 87 -5.97 22.51 7.99
C ALA A 87 -6.32 21.02 7.97
N LYS A 88 -6.64 20.46 6.78
CA LYS A 88 -6.88 19.02 6.59
C LYS A 88 -5.72 18.18 7.10
N THR A 89 -4.49 18.57 6.80
CA THR A 89 -3.30 17.87 7.27
C THR A 89 -3.17 17.94 8.79
N ALA A 90 -3.49 19.08 9.40
CA ALA A 90 -3.49 19.24 10.85
C ALA A 90 -4.57 18.36 11.52
N HIS A 91 -5.78 18.31 10.96
CA HIS A 91 -6.85 17.42 11.43
C HIS A 91 -6.42 15.96 11.36
N PHE A 92 -5.88 15.51 10.23
CA PHE A 92 -5.39 14.15 10.05
C PHE A 92 -4.30 13.79 11.08
N LYS A 93 -3.30 14.66 11.24
CA LYS A 93 -2.22 14.44 12.23
C LYS A 93 -2.75 14.34 13.66
N ARG A 94 -3.73 15.17 14.03
CA ARG A 94 -4.36 15.09 15.34
C ARG A 94 -5.07 13.74 15.53
N MET A 95 -5.89 13.31 14.58
CA MET A 95 -6.58 12.01 14.63
C MET A 95 -5.61 10.84 14.79
N VAL A 96 -4.48 10.88 14.05
CA VAL A 96 -3.43 9.86 14.19
C VAL A 96 -2.80 9.92 15.59
N THR A 97 -2.45 11.12 16.09
CA THR A 97 -1.81 11.30 17.39
C THR A 97 -2.72 10.90 18.55
N ASP A 98 -4.02 11.18 18.42
CA ASP A 98 -5.03 10.86 19.43
C ASP A 98 -5.45 9.38 19.40
N GLY A 99 -4.88 8.58 18.47
CA GLY A 99 -5.15 7.14 18.36
C GLY A 99 -6.52 6.80 17.80
N GLU A 100 -7.13 7.71 17.05
CA GLU A 100 -8.45 7.53 16.46
C GLU A 100 -8.46 6.57 15.26
N LEU A 101 -7.28 6.20 14.73
CA LEU A 101 -7.13 5.27 13.64
C LEU A 101 -6.85 3.85 14.17
N PRO A 102 -7.85 2.96 14.20
CA PRO A 102 -7.63 1.59 14.66
C PRO A 102 -6.69 0.85 13.71
N PRO A 103 -5.81 -0.01 14.23
CA PRO A 103 -5.02 -0.90 13.39
C PRO A 103 -5.94 -1.85 12.62
N ARG A 104 -5.54 -2.20 11.41
CA ARG A 104 -6.24 -3.27 10.69
C ARG A 104 -6.01 -4.63 11.37
N PRO A 105 -6.99 -5.54 11.31
CA PRO A 105 -6.89 -6.86 11.92
C PRO A 105 -5.63 -7.61 11.48
N GLY A 106 -4.95 -8.25 12.42
CA GLY A 106 -3.72 -8.98 12.24
C GLY A 106 -2.42 -8.16 12.36
N ILE A 107 -2.47 -6.82 12.23
CA ILE A 107 -1.26 -5.98 12.32
C ILE A 107 -0.65 -6.01 13.72
N ALA A 108 -1.47 -5.78 14.76
CA ALA A 108 -1.02 -5.77 16.16
C ALA A 108 -0.46 -7.13 16.61
N ARG A 109 -0.81 -8.21 15.93
CA ARG A 109 -0.36 -9.57 16.19
C ARG A 109 0.89 -9.93 15.37
N LEU A 110 0.81 -9.80 14.03
CA LEU A 110 1.84 -10.32 13.13
C LEU A 110 3.18 -9.57 13.21
N ILE A 111 3.16 -8.24 13.44
CA ILE A 111 4.41 -7.48 13.54
C ILE A 111 5.24 -7.92 14.75
N PRO A 112 4.71 -7.97 15.99
CA PRO A 112 5.46 -8.52 17.13
C PRO A 112 5.86 -9.99 16.93
N GLU A 113 4.96 -10.85 16.44
CA GLU A 113 5.26 -12.27 16.18
C GLU A 113 6.44 -12.44 15.22
N ALA A 114 6.49 -11.67 14.12
CA ALA A 114 7.58 -11.73 13.17
C ALA A 114 8.90 -11.25 13.78
N LEU A 115 8.90 -10.15 14.51
CA LEU A 115 10.08 -9.63 15.20
C LEU A 115 10.61 -10.62 16.24
N ASP A 116 9.74 -11.30 17.00
CA ASP A 116 10.11 -12.27 18.02
C ASP A 116 10.58 -13.60 17.41
N ALA A 117 10.10 -13.93 16.19
CA ALA A 117 10.62 -15.03 15.39
C ALA A 117 11.97 -14.71 14.70
N GLY A 118 12.52 -13.53 14.92
CA GLY A 118 13.80 -13.08 14.36
C GLY A 118 13.71 -12.60 12.91
N TRP A 119 12.50 -12.30 12.39
CA TRP A 119 12.34 -11.71 11.06
C TRP A 119 12.67 -10.21 11.08
N THR A 120 13.11 -9.71 9.95
CA THR A 120 13.19 -8.25 9.74
C THR A 120 11.80 -7.73 9.36
N VAL A 121 11.34 -6.69 10.07
CA VAL A 121 10.09 -6.00 9.75
C VAL A 121 10.38 -4.54 9.49
N THR A 122 9.79 -3.99 8.43
CA THR A 122 9.92 -2.56 8.09
C THR A 122 8.63 -2.03 7.48
N VAL A 123 8.49 -0.70 7.42
CA VAL A 123 7.39 -0.01 6.74
C VAL A 123 7.96 0.83 5.60
N ALA A 124 7.33 0.74 4.41
CA ALA A 124 7.68 1.52 3.22
C ALA A 124 6.44 2.24 2.66
N SER A 125 6.35 3.56 2.87
CA SER A 125 5.18 4.39 2.53
C SER A 125 5.59 5.70 1.86
N THR A 126 4.72 6.22 1.00
CA THR A 126 4.89 7.56 0.40
C THR A 126 4.31 8.68 1.28
N SER A 127 3.73 8.35 2.41
CA SER A 127 3.22 9.29 3.41
C SER A 127 4.33 9.87 4.27
N ALA A 128 4.10 11.05 4.87
CA ALA A 128 5.09 11.72 5.72
C ALA A 128 5.54 10.81 6.88
N GLU A 129 6.85 10.73 7.14
CA GLU A 129 7.43 9.83 8.15
C GLU A 129 6.79 9.98 9.53
N GLU A 130 6.54 11.22 9.96
CA GLU A 130 5.88 11.51 11.23
C GLU A 130 4.50 10.84 11.35
N SER A 131 3.71 10.88 10.25
CA SER A 131 2.39 10.23 10.20
C SER A 131 2.51 8.71 10.22
N VAL A 132 3.43 8.14 9.43
CA VAL A 132 3.68 6.69 9.39
C VAL A 132 4.12 6.18 10.77
N ARG A 133 5.01 6.91 11.43
CA ARG A 133 5.49 6.57 12.79
C ARG A 133 4.34 6.58 13.80
N ALA A 134 3.48 7.58 13.76
CA ALA A 134 2.34 7.66 14.67
C ALA A 134 1.31 6.54 14.41
N VAL A 135 0.99 6.23 13.14
CA VAL A 135 0.12 5.10 12.79
C VAL A 135 0.70 3.78 13.29
N LEU A 136 2.00 3.55 13.07
CA LEU A 136 2.66 2.34 13.55
C LEU A 136 2.66 2.25 15.09
N GLN A 137 2.96 3.35 15.79
CA GLN A 137 2.93 3.38 17.25
C GLN A 137 1.53 3.10 17.82
N ASN A 138 0.49 3.60 17.16
CA ASN A 138 -0.89 3.30 17.53
C ASN A 138 -1.25 1.82 17.30
N ALA A 139 -0.71 1.24 16.22
CA ALA A 139 -1.01 -0.14 15.84
C ALA A 139 -0.34 -1.18 16.76
N VAL A 140 0.93 -0.99 17.12
CA VAL A 140 1.73 -2.02 17.80
C VAL A 140 2.33 -1.57 19.14
N GLY A 141 2.08 -0.33 19.54
CA GLY A 141 2.69 0.30 20.71
C GLY A 141 4.12 0.77 20.45
N ARG A 142 4.56 1.77 21.24
CA ARG A 142 5.83 2.46 21.01
C ARG A 142 7.05 1.52 21.06
N VAL A 143 7.09 0.61 22.04
CA VAL A 143 8.23 -0.30 22.24
C VAL A 143 8.46 -1.19 21.02
N VAL A 144 7.41 -1.71 20.40
CA VAL A 144 7.50 -2.52 19.17
C VAL A 144 7.82 -1.64 17.98
N ALA A 145 7.15 -0.49 17.85
CA ALA A 145 7.37 0.45 16.74
C ALA A 145 8.81 0.95 16.66
N ASP A 146 9.48 1.18 17.81
CA ASP A 146 10.88 1.62 17.85
C ASP A 146 11.88 0.56 17.32
N ARG A 147 11.45 -0.71 17.16
CA ARG A 147 12.22 -1.81 16.54
C ARG A 147 12.05 -1.88 15.02
N VAL A 148 11.10 -1.13 14.44
CA VAL A 148 10.70 -1.20 13.03
C VAL A 148 11.26 0.01 12.28
N PRO A 149 12.26 -0.16 11.41
CA PRO A 149 12.75 0.90 10.52
C PRO A 149 11.63 1.41 9.61
N LEU A 150 11.69 2.71 9.26
CA LEU A 150 10.72 3.34 8.36
C LEU A 150 11.44 3.88 7.12
N PHE A 151 10.85 3.61 5.96
CA PHE A 151 11.17 4.23 4.69
C PHE A 151 9.93 5.03 4.27
N ALA A 152 9.90 6.33 4.57
CA ALA A 152 8.67 7.11 4.43
C ALA A 152 8.94 8.55 3.96
N GLY A 153 7.92 9.17 3.38
CA GLY A 153 7.99 10.54 2.88
C GLY A 153 8.65 10.66 1.51
N ASP A 154 9.31 11.80 1.29
CA ASP A 154 9.94 12.15 0.00
C ASP A 154 11.41 11.70 -0.06
N ILE A 155 11.73 10.51 0.49
CA ILE A 155 13.09 9.92 0.46
C ILE A 155 13.46 9.32 -0.90
N VAL A 156 12.48 9.12 -1.77
CA VAL A 156 12.65 8.71 -3.17
C VAL A 156 11.98 9.72 -4.08
N THR A 157 12.54 9.92 -5.28
CA THR A 157 12.02 10.90 -6.26
C THR A 157 10.73 10.42 -6.94
N ALA A 158 10.62 9.13 -7.18
CA ALA A 158 9.45 8.52 -7.82
C ALA A 158 8.61 7.76 -6.77
N LYS A 159 7.30 8.06 -6.75
CA LYS A 159 6.32 7.40 -5.87
C LYS A 159 5.75 6.14 -6.53
N LYS A 160 5.18 5.22 -5.73
CA LYS A 160 4.43 4.06 -6.23
C LYS A 160 3.48 4.49 -7.38
N PRO A 161 3.46 3.79 -8.51
CA PRO A 161 3.90 2.42 -8.74
C PRO A 161 5.38 2.22 -9.07
N ASP A 162 6.24 3.26 -9.01
CA ASP A 162 7.69 3.10 -9.18
C ASP A 162 8.26 2.23 -8.04
N PRO A 163 9.21 1.30 -8.30
CA PRO A 163 9.76 0.40 -7.31
C PRO A 163 10.73 1.05 -6.32
N ALA A 164 11.11 2.31 -6.51
CA ALA A 164 12.22 2.96 -5.82
C ALA A 164 12.19 2.81 -4.30
N ILE A 165 11.03 2.93 -3.65
CA ILE A 165 10.94 2.85 -2.19
C ILE A 165 11.22 1.44 -1.66
N TYR A 166 10.77 0.40 -2.36
CA TYR A 166 11.04 -0.99 -1.99
C TYR A 166 12.48 -1.38 -2.28
N THR A 167 13.04 -0.93 -3.41
CA THR A 167 14.46 -1.11 -3.74
C THR A 167 15.35 -0.45 -2.69
N LEU A 168 15.04 0.79 -2.29
CA LEU A 168 15.76 1.48 -1.23
C LEU A 168 15.70 0.71 0.10
N ALA A 169 14.54 0.19 0.47
CA ALA A 169 14.38 -0.60 1.70
C ALA A 169 15.24 -1.87 1.66
N LEU A 170 15.25 -2.60 0.54
CA LEU A 170 16.12 -3.77 0.35
C LEU A 170 17.61 -3.42 0.50
N ASP A 171 18.05 -2.37 -0.19
CA ASP A 171 19.45 -1.95 -0.20
C ASP A 171 19.95 -1.55 1.20
N VAL A 172 19.16 -0.73 1.91
CA VAL A 172 19.55 -0.23 3.25
C VAL A 172 19.52 -1.35 4.29
N LEU A 173 18.57 -2.28 4.20
CA LEU A 173 18.46 -3.41 5.12
C LEU A 173 19.40 -4.56 4.77
N GLY A 174 19.99 -4.57 3.56
CA GLY A 174 20.74 -5.71 3.05
C GLY A 174 19.85 -6.96 2.91
N ALA A 175 18.56 -6.77 2.62
CA ALA A 175 17.59 -7.85 2.55
C ALA A 175 17.65 -8.57 1.20
N ASP A 176 17.57 -9.91 1.24
CA ASP A 176 17.50 -10.71 0.01
C ASP A 176 16.06 -10.63 -0.57
N PRO A 177 15.87 -10.19 -1.81
CA PRO A 177 14.56 -10.22 -2.46
C PRO A 177 13.88 -11.59 -2.43
N ALA A 178 14.66 -12.70 -2.48
CA ALA A 178 14.14 -14.06 -2.43
C ALA A 178 13.56 -14.44 -1.06
N ASP A 179 13.95 -13.72 0.00
CA ASP A 179 13.48 -13.91 1.38
C ASP A 179 12.55 -12.77 1.83
N THR A 180 12.08 -11.93 0.92
CA THR A 180 11.28 -10.73 1.25
C THR A 180 9.86 -10.82 0.72
N LEU A 181 8.88 -10.39 1.52
CA LEU A 181 7.46 -10.24 1.15
C LEU A 181 7.00 -8.82 1.42
N VAL A 182 6.29 -8.24 0.45
CA VAL A 182 5.57 -6.97 0.63
C VAL A 182 4.12 -7.25 1.00
N ILE A 183 3.56 -6.47 1.92
CA ILE A 183 2.14 -6.45 2.28
C ILE A 183 1.60 -5.09 1.92
N GLU A 184 0.61 -5.08 1.04
CA GLU A 184 0.03 -3.91 0.39
C GLU A 184 -1.49 -3.99 0.33
N ASP A 185 -2.15 -2.89 -0.06
CA ASP A 185 -3.61 -2.84 -0.23
C ASP A 185 -4.02 -2.44 -1.66
N SER A 186 -3.13 -1.80 -2.41
CA SER A 186 -3.44 -1.12 -3.67
C SER A 186 -2.72 -1.71 -4.89
N ARG A 187 -3.32 -1.48 -6.07
CA ARG A 187 -2.68 -1.85 -7.33
C ARG A 187 -1.36 -1.12 -7.57
N ASN A 188 -1.28 0.15 -7.19
CA ASN A 188 -0.03 0.91 -7.35
C ASN A 188 1.08 0.34 -6.48
N GLY A 189 0.76 -0.04 -5.24
CA GLY A 189 1.70 -0.71 -4.35
C GLY A 189 2.11 -2.10 -4.84
N LEU A 190 1.17 -2.90 -5.34
CA LEU A 190 1.46 -4.18 -5.97
C LEU A 190 2.45 -4.02 -7.14
N LEU A 191 2.20 -3.05 -8.04
CA LEU A 191 3.08 -2.83 -9.20
C LEU A 191 4.47 -2.37 -8.77
N SER A 192 4.56 -1.55 -7.72
CA SER A 192 5.82 -1.12 -7.12
C SER A 192 6.61 -2.30 -6.55
N ALA A 193 5.96 -3.17 -5.75
CA ALA A 193 6.59 -4.36 -5.18
C ALA A 193 7.09 -5.32 -6.27
N VAL A 194 6.25 -5.59 -7.25
CA VAL A 194 6.60 -6.46 -8.38
C VAL A 194 7.71 -5.84 -9.25
N GLY A 195 7.71 -4.52 -9.40
CA GLY A 195 8.79 -3.79 -10.09
C GLY A 195 10.14 -3.92 -9.38
N ALA A 196 10.13 -4.04 -8.05
CA ALA A 196 11.31 -4.34 -7.22
C ALA A 196 11.67 -5.84 -7.20
N GLY A 197 10.92 -6.70 -7.90
CA GLY A 197 11.15 -8.15 -7.94
C GLY A 197 10.65 -8.88 -6.71
N LEU A 198 9.73 -8.28 -5.93
CA LEU A 198 9.23 -8.83 -4.68
C LEU A 198 7.85 -9.49 -4.84
N PRO A 199 7.61 -10.64 -4.19
CA PRO A 199 6.26 -11.16 -3.98
C PRO A 199 5.44 -10.19 -3.13
N CYS A 200 4.14 -10.11 -3.42
CA CYS A 200 3.22 -9.20 -2.74
C CYS A 200 1.97 -9.94 -2.30
N LEU A 201 1.63 -9.80 -1.02
CA LEU A 201 0.34 -10.14 -0.44
C LEU A 201 -0.51 -8.88 -0.38
N ILE A 202 -1.75 -8.97 -0.82
CA ILE A 202 -2.70 -7.86 -0.79
C ILE A 202 -3.75 -8.06 0.30
N THR A 203 -3.96 -7.04 1.12
CA THR A 203 -5.09 -6.92 2.04
C THR A 203 -6.03 -5.83 1.54
N VAL A 204 -7.12 -6.20 0.85
CA VAL A 204 -8.04 -5.22 0.29
C VAL A 204 -8.80 -4.46 1.39
N ASN A 205 -9.23 -3.24 1.07
CA ASN A 205 -10.15 -2.46 1.88
C ASN A 205 -11.38 -2.04 1.06
N GLY A 206 -12.26 -1.21 1.63
CA GLY A 206 -13.48 -0.77 0.97
C GLY A 206 -13.24 -0.03 -0.35
N TYR A 207 -12.09 0.61 -0.51
CA TYR A 207 -11.74 1.41 -1.70
C TYR A 207 -10.95 0.64 -2.75
N THR A 208 -10.22 -0.41 -2.35
CA THR A 208 -9.31 -1.13 -3.25
C THR A 208 -9.82 -2.51 -3.69
N ARG A 209 -10.93 -3.01 -3.09
CA ARG A 209 -11.49 -4.33 -3.39
C ARG A 209 -11.82 -4.56 -4.87
N GLY A 210 -12.11 -3.51 -5.62
CA GLY A 210 -12.43 -3.58 -7.05
C GLY A 210 -11.22 -3.50 -7.99
N GLU A 211 -10.01 -3.33 -7.46
CA GLU A 211 -8.80 -3.22 -8.26
C GLU A 211 -8.31 -4.59 -8.77
N SER A 212 -7.47 -4.58 -9.82
CA SER A 212 -6.85 -5.80 -10.35
C SER A 212 -5.57 -6.12 -9.60
N PHE A 213 -5.52 -7.34 -9.01
CA PHE A 213 -4.39 -7.88 -8.28
C PHE A 213 -3.82 -9.17 -8.90
N ASP A 214 -3.80 -9.26 -10.22
CA ASP A 214 -3.43 -10.49 -10.95
C ASP A 214 -1.99 -10.97 -10.69
N ARG A 215 -1.12 -10.09 -10.20
CA ARG A 215 0.29 -10.39 -9.90
C ARG A 215 0.57 -10.63 -8.42
N ALA A 216 -0.43 -10.50 -7.55
CA ALA A 216 -0.30 -10.79 -6.12
C ALA A 216 -0.21 -12.32 -5.89
N VAL A 217 0.63 -12.76 -4.95
CA VAL A 217 0.72 -14.18 -4.57
C VAL A 217 -0.50 -14.61 -3.77
N LEU A 218 -1.03 -13.72 -2.96
CA LEU A 218 -2.22 -13.93 -2.14
C LEU A 218 -3.02 -12.62 -2.05
N VAL A 219 -4.34 -12.69 -2.12
CA VAL A 219 -5.25 -11.55 -1.92
C VAL A 219 -6.27 -11.94 -0.87
N VAL A 220 -6.35 -11.20 0.23
CA VAL A 220 -7.25 -11.46 1.36
C VAL A 220 -8.02 -10.19 1.75
N SER A 221 -9.14 -10.34 2.44
CA SER A 221 -9.88 -9.20 2.98
C SER A 221 -9.07 -8.43 4.02
N GLU A 222 -8.32 -9.14 4.86
CA GLU A 222 -7.47 -8.61 5.93
C GLU A 222 -6.53 -9.71 6.43
N LEU A 223 -5.57 -9.40 7.30
CA LEU A 223 -4.69 -10.42 7.88
C LEU A 223 -5.39 -11.24 8.99
N GLY A 224 -6.41 -10.67 9.63
CA GLY A 224 -7.27 -11.34 10.59
C GLY A 224 -6.62 -11.61 11.96
N ASP A 225 -7.47 -11.91 12.92
CA ASP A 225 -7.10 -12.27 14.29
C ASP A 225 -7.96 -13.45 14.80
N PRO A 226 -7.46 -14.25 15.77
CA PRO A 226 -8.16 -15.43 16.27
C PRO A 226 -9.58 -15.17 16.80
N ASP A 227 -9.82 -13.96 17.36
CA ASP A 227 -11.08 -13.58 18.01
C ASP A 227 -12.03 -12.86 17.06
N ARG A 228 -11.70 -12.81 15.76
CA ARG A 228 -12.50 -12.11 14.74
C ARG A 228 -13.15 -13.10 13.77
N PRO A 229 -14.15 -12.68 13.00
CA PRO A 229 -14.67 -13.49 11.90
C PRO A 229 -13.55 -13.92 10.96
N PRO A 230 -13.68 -15.11 10.33
CA PRO A 230 -12.71 -15.60 9.36
C PRO A 230 -12.47 -14.60 8.21
N ILE A 231 -11.24 -14.54 7.75
CA ILE A 231 -10.87 -13.74 6.58
C ILE A 231 -11.46 -14.37 5.31
N GLU A 232 -11.66 -13.53 4.29
CA GLU A 232 -11.99 -14.00 2.94
C GLU A 232 -10.71 -14.08 2.10
N VAL A 233 -10.46 -15.24 1.49
CA VAL A 233 -9.39 -15.41 0.50
C VAL A 233 -9.97 -15.14 -0.88
N LEU A 234 -9.63 -13.97 -1.45
CA LEU A 234 -10.16 -13.49 -2.73
C LEU A 234 -9.39 -14.08 -3.93
N ALA A 235 -8.09 -14.27 -3.77
CA ALA A 235 -7.26 -14.98 -4.75
C ALA A 235 -6.03 -15.57 -4.08
N ASN A 236 -5.59 -16.74 -4.57
CA ASN A 236 -4.38 -17.40 -4.10
C ASN A 236 -3.64 -18.02 -5.30
N ARG A 237 -2.45 -17.52 -5.58
CA ARG A 237 -1.59 -17.99 -6.67
C ARG A 237 -0.32 -18.67 -6.14
N GLY A 238 -0.20 -18.73 -4.80
CA GLY A 238 0.91 -19.37 -4.09
C GLY A 238 0.52 -20.66 -3.39
N ALA A 239 1.43 -21.10 -2.51
CA ALA A 239 1.28 -22.30 -1.70
C ALA A 239 0.65 -22.03 -0.32
N ALA A 240 0.52 -20.78 0.11
CA ALA A 240 -0.11 -20.42 1.37
C ALA A 240 -1.52 -21.00 1.51
N ARG A 241 -1.92 -21.37 2.71
CA ARG A 241 -3.28 -21.92 2.99
C ARG A 241 -3.80 -21.31 4.28
N PRO A 242 -4.06 -19.98 4.29
CA PRO A 242 -4.57 -19.34 5.49
C PRO A 242 -5.91 -19.96 5.89
N GLY A 243 -6.09 -20.15 7.20
CA GLY A 243 -7.36 -20.52 7.81
C GLY A 243 -8.23 -19.29 8.07
N ASP A 244 -8.68 -19.15 9.32
CA ASP A 244 -9.49 -18.01 9.74
C ASP A 244 -8.71 -16.69 9.76
N TYR A 245 -7.38 -16.74 9.79
CA TYR A 245 -6.47 -15.60 9.75
C TYR A 245 -5.12 -16.01 9.14
N VAL A 246 -4.34 -15.02 8.68
CA VAL A 246 -3.00 -15.22 8.13
C VAL A 246 -2.00 -15.46 9.27
N THR A 247 -1.14 -16.46 9.13
CA THR A 247 -0.07 -16.83 10.07
C THR A 247 1.32 -16.50 9.51
N LEU A 248 2.38 -16.53 10.34
CA LEU A 248 3.77 -16.45 9.85
C LEU A 248 4.09 -17.60 8.88
N GLY A 249 3.50 -18.77 9.08
CA GLY A 249 3.65 -19.91 8.16
C GLY A 249 3.11 -19.58 6.76
N ASP A 250 1.94 -18.93 6.67
CA ASP A 250 1.37 -18.50 5.40
C ASP A 250 2.24 -17.44 4.72
N LEU A 251 2.77 -16.47 5.49
CA LEU A 251 3.69 -15.46 4.95
C LEU A 251 4.98 -16.10 4.41
N GLN A 252 5.51 -17.11 5.11
CA GLN A 252 6.68 -17.87 4.63
C GLN A 252 6.38 -18.62 3.31
N GLU A 253 5.17 -19.19 3.15
CA GLU A 253 4.77 -19.82 1.90
C GLU A 253 4.54 -18.78 0.77
N CYS A 254 4.09 -17.57 1.08
CA CYS A 254 4.02 -16.46 0.12
C CYS A 254 5.42 -16.07 -0.38
N ILE A 255 6.42 -15.97 0.51
CA ILE A 255 7.82 -15.70 0.14
C ILE A 255 8.33 -16.79 -0.83
N ARG A 256 8.17 -18.05 -0.48
CA ARG A 256 8.63 -19.19 -1.29
C ARG A 256 7.98 -19.23 -2.67
N SER A 257 6.70 -18.89 -2.74
CA SER A 257 5.93 -18.86 -3.99
C SER A 257 6.37 -17.74 -4.94
N GLY A 258 6.84 -16.60 -4.41
CA GLY A 258 7.33 -15.48 -5.21
C GLY A 258 8.76 -15.65 -5.73
N GLY A 259 9.58 -16.46 -5.07
CA GLY A 259 10.97 -16.76 -5.46
C GLY A 259 11.12 -17.69 -6.68
N GLY A 260 10.01 -18.19 -7.24
CA GLY A 260 10.02 -18.96 -8.48
C GLY A 260 10.36 -18.07 -9.67
N ARG A 261 11.60 -18.11 -10.16
CA ARG A 261 11.96 -17.61 -11.48
C ARG A 261 10.97 -18.18 -12.50
N PRO A 262 10.48 -17.38 -13.48
CA PRO A 262 9.75 -17.95 -14.61
C PRO A 262 10.64 -19.03 -15.21
N SER A 263 10.15 -20.25 -15.25
CA SER A 263 10.83 -21.36 -15.93
C SER A 263 11.05 -20.94 -17.37
N GLY A 264 12.29 -20.59 -17.70
CA GLY A 264 12.69 -20.26 -19.05
C GLY A 264 12.27 -21.43 -19.95
N SER A 265 11.40 -21.17 -20.89
CA SER A 265 11.11 -22.07 -22.00
C SER A 265 12.45 -22.43 -22.64
N LYS A 266 12.92 -23.66 -22.40
CA LYS A 266 13.98 -24.24 -23.21
C LYS A 266 13.40 -24.38 -24.63
N THR A 267 13.66 -23.38 -25.46
CA THR A 267 13.59 -23.57 -26.91
C THR A 267 14.71 -24.54 -27.27
N GLY A 268 14.35 -25.81 -27.40
CA GLY A 268 15.22 -26.82 -27.95
C GLY A 268 15.49 -26.50 -29.43
N THR A 269 16.63 -25.92 -29.70
CA THR A 269 17.20 -25.94 -31.05
C THR A 269 17.66 -27.36 -31.32
N GLY A 270 16.77 -28.16 -31.96
CA GLY A 270 17.13 -29.39 -32.60
C GLY A 270 18.08 -29.07 -33.75
N GLN A 271 19.37 -29.39 -33.60
CA GLN A 271 20.31 -29.49 -34.68
C GLN A 271 20.03 -30.78 -35.40
N GLU A 272 19.28 -30.73 -36.52
CA GLU A 272 19.30 -31.75 -37.55
C GLU A 272 20.68 -31.78 -38.21
N ARG A 273 21.40 -32.88 -38.00
CA ARG A 273 22.60 -33.21 -38.77
C ARG A 273 22.13 -33.82 -40.09
N ASP A 274 22.25 -33.07 -41.17
CA ASP A 274 22.11 -33.56 -42.50
C ASP A 274 23.36 -34.33 -42.91
N HIS A 275 23.22 -35.66 -43.06
CA HIS A 275 24.18 -36.57 -43.67
C HIS A 275 23.90 -36.59 -45.16
N THR A 276 24.61 -35.78 -45.93
CA THR A 276 24.68 -36.00 -47.37
C THR A 276 25.96 -36.79 -47.70
N THR A 277 25.73 -38.00 -48.10
CA THR A 277 26.67 -38.94 -48.70
C THR A 277 27.20 -38.39 -50.04
N GLU A 278 28.50 -38.43 -50.18
CA GLU A 278 29.15 -38.38 -51.52
C GLU A 278 28.67 -39.49 -52.40
N GLY A 279 28.44 -39.17 -53.64
CA GLY A 279 28.25 -40.07 -54.75
C GLY A 279 28.87 -39.52 -56.00
N ASP A 280 30.05 -40.10 -56.29
CA ASP A 280 30.84 -40.01 -57.50
C ASP A 280 30.03 -40.00 -58.84
N LEU A 281 30.47 -39.27 -59.82
CA LEU A 281 30.92 -39.74 -61.14
C LEU A 281 30.85 -38.68 -62.26
N ARG A 282 32.04 -38.41 -62.79
CA ARG A 282 32.36 -37.94 -64.16
C ARG A 282 32.18 -36.49 -64.50
#